data_7f0b23788c10acce8b4f0e5b81928d2b
#
_entry.id   7f0b23788c10acce8b4f0e5b81928d2b
#
_cell.length_a   1.000
_cell.length_b   1.000
_cell.length_c   1.000
_cell.angle_alpha   90.00
_cell.angle_beta   90.00
_cell.angle_gamma   90.00
#
_symmetry.space_group_name_H-M   'P 1'
#
loop_
_entity.id
_entity.type
_entity.pdbx_description
1 polymer ?
#
loop_
_entity_poly.entity_id
_entity_poly.type
_entity_poly.pdbx_seq_one_letter_code
_entity_poly.pdbx_strand_id
1 'polypeptide(L)'
;MDGLFDRTIDVVRVPGYFSQQNAQEIANKIKRSAFFGSYVNAPKIGRIGQAFFECQNDEVSLSRYREFAKIWIKEMRKEVSPFLSPIDRLRLELNEVWPSHCNLAEIGDYKLFAGLVREFKEGSYAEPHNDVLSWDLVNEMDTGITNQLAANVYL
;
A
#
# COMPACT_ATOMS: atom_id res chain seq x y z
N MET A 1 -8.52 17.00 -7.00
CA MET A 1 -8.19 15.65 -7.57
C MET A 1 -8.20 15.66 -9.09
N ASP A 2 -9.01 16.49 -9.73
CA ASP A 2 -9.08 16.57 -11.19
C ASP A 2 -7.70 16.80 -11.83
N GLY A 3 -6.90 17.69 -11.27
CA GLY A 3 -5.55 17.94 -11.78
C GLY A 3 -4.59 16.75 -11.74
N LEU A 4 -4.77 15.80 -10.81
CA LEU A 4 -4.02 14.52 -10.86
C LEU A 4 -4.55 13.62 -11.97
N PHE A 5 -5.87 13.63 -12.19
CA PHE A 5 -6.49 12.80 -13.20
C PHE A 5 -6.13 13.26 -14.63
N ASP A 6 -6.16 14.57 -14.88
CA ASP A 6 -5.82 15.17 -16.16
C ASP A 6 -4.32 15.48 -16.33
N ARG A 7 -3.50 15.11 -15.32
CA ARG A 7 -2.04 15.30 -15.29
C ARG A 7 -1.58 16.75 -15.34
N THR A 8 -2.40 17.68 -14.87
CA THR A 8 -2.01 19.09 -14.71
C THR A 8 -1.26 19.35 -13.41
N ILE A 9 -1.34 18.43 -12.45
CA ILE A 9 -0.52 18.39 -11.23
C ILE A 9 0.02 16.99 -11.02
N ASP A 10 1.24 16.88 -10.48
CA ASP A 10 1.94 15.62 -10.26
C ASP A 10 1.67 15.02 -8.88
N VAL A 11 1.37 15.86 -7.88
CA VAL A 11 1.22 15.41 -6.49
C VAL A 11 0.24 16.28 -5.71
N VAL A 12 -0.52 15.64 -4.84
CA VAL A 12 -1.32 16.30 -3.79
C VAL A 12 -0.80 15.86 -2.44
N ARG A 13 -0.48 16.82 -1.58
CA ARG A 13 -0.09 16.60 -0.19
C ARG A 13 -1.18 17.10 0.74
N VAL A 14 -1.61 16.26 1.67
CA VAL A 14 -2.60 16.58 2.70
C VAL A 14 -1.90 16.60 4.07
N PRO A 15 -1.43 17.76 4.57
CA PRO A 15 -0.80 17.85 5.88
C PRO A 15 -1.81 17.57 6.99
N GLY A 16 -1.34 16.94 8.09
CA GLY A 16 -2.20 16.67 9.24
C GLY A 16 -3.30 15.65 8.95
N TYR A 17 -3.08 14.75 8.01
CA TYR A 17 -4.03 13.68 7.64
C TYR A 17 -4.49 12.87 8.86
N PHE A 18 -3.58 12.57 9.78
CA PHE A 18 -3.88 12.17 11.15
C PHE A 18 -3.35 13.21 12.14
N SER A 19 -3.99 13.36 13.30
CA SER A 19 -3.37 14.11 14.40
C SER A 19 -2.07 13.40 14.82
N GLN A 20 -1.10 14.14 15.31
CA GLN A 20 0.19 13.57 15.74
C GLN A 20 -0.01 12.44 16.77
N GLN A 21 -0.93 12.61 17.71
CA GLN A 21 -1.24 11.59 18.72
C GLN A 21 -1.77 10.31 18.05
N ASN A 22 -2.78 10.43 17.19
CA ASN A 22 -3.38 9.27 16.52
C ASN A 22 -2.37 8.57 15.59
N ALA A 23 -1.56 9.34 14.85
CA ALA A 23 -0.50 8.79 14.01
C ALA A 23 0.48 7.95 14.84
N GLN A 24 0.96 8.50 15.96
CA GLN A 24 1.88 7.79 16.84
C GLN A 24 1.27 6.52 17.46
N GLU A 25 0.02 6.59 17.89
CA GLU A 25 -0.67 5.43 18.47
C GLU A 25 -0.90 4.33 17.42
N ILE A 26 -1.35 4.70 16.22
CA ILE A 26 -1.52 3.76 15.09
C ILE A 26 -0.18 3.13 14.71
N ALA A 27 0.87 3.93 14.55
CA ALA A 27 2.20 3.43 14.22
C ALA A 27 2.72 2.44 15.27
N ASN A 28 2.56 2.75 16.57
CA ASN A 28 2.96 1.87 17.65
C ASN A 28 2.19 0.54 17.66
N LYS A 29 0.89 0.56 17.35
CA LYS A 29 0.08 -0.65 17.21
C LYS A 29 0.56 -1.52 16.06
N ILE A 30 0.79 -0.92 14.88
CA ILE A 30 1.29 -1.60 13.69
C ILE A 30 2.66 -2.24 13.96
N LYS A 31 3.57 -1.54 14.63
CA LYS A 31 4.90 -2.07 14.97
C LYS A 31 4.88 -3.26 15.96
N ARG A 32 3.83 -3.40 16.75
CA ARG A 32 3.63 -4.52 17.68
C ARG A 32 2.90 -5.71 17.05
N SER A 33 2.42 -5.55 15.83
CA SER A 33 1.72 -6.61 15.10
C SER A 33 2.62 -7.83 14.90
N ALA A 34 2.04 -9.02 15.03
CA ALA A 34 2.73 -10.28 14.73
C ALA A 34 3.17 -10.40 13.25
N PHE A 35 2.58 -9.57 12.37
CA PHE A 35 2.93 -9.50 10.95
C PHE A 35 4.14 -8.58 10.68
N PHE A 36 4.59 -7.81 11.67
CA PHE A 36 5.68 -6.87 11.48
C PHE A 36 7.03 -7.60 11.44
N GLY A 37 7.77 -7.37 10.38
CA GLY A 37 9.10 -7.93 10.16
C GLY A 37 10.05 -6.92 9.53
N SER A 38 11.07 -7.40 8.85
CA SER A 38 12.00 -6.55 8.08
C SER A 38 12.40 -7.22 6.78
N TYR A 39 12.97 -6.45 5.86
CA TYR A 39 13.57 -7.01 4.66
C TYR A 39 14.86 -7.75 5.02
N VAL A 40 15.07 -8.92 4.39
CA VAL A 40 16.31 -9.70 4.58
C VAL A 40 17.53 -8.89 4.09
N ASN A 41 17.39 -8.29 2.92
CA ASN A 41 18.46 -7.53 2.26
C ASN A 41 18.57 -6.06 2.75
N ALA A 42 17.58 -5.59 3.52
CA ALA A 42 17.54 -4.24 4.08
C ALA A 42 16.96 -4.26 5.51
N PRO A 43 17.69 -4.79 6.50
CA PRO A 43 17.15 -5.04 7.86
C PRO A 43 16.81 -3.77 8.63
N LYS A 44 17.27 -2.61 8.18
CA LYS A 44 16.86 -1.30 8.70
C LYS A 44 15.49 -0.84 8.23
N ILE A 45 14.87 -1.54 7.27
CA ILE A 45 13.52 -1.25 6.78
C ILE A 45 12.58 -2.30 7.35
N GLY A 46 11.76 -1.88 8.32
CA GLY A 46 10.65 -2.69 8.81
C GLY A 46 9.52 -2.77 7.79
N ARG A 47 8.77 -3.86 7.77
CA ARG A 47 7.65 -4.02 6.84
C ARG A 47 6.51 -4.88 7.37
N ILE A 48 5.31 -4.64 6.82
CA ILE A 48 4.25 -5.64 6.75
C ILE A 48 3.78 -5.70 5.31
N GLY A 49 3.64 -6.90 4.80
CA GLY A 49 3.23 -7.14 3.42
C GLY A 49 4.39 -7.23 2.45
N GLN A 50 4.04 -7.32 1.19
CA GLN A 50 4.97 -7.54 0.09
C GLN A 50 4.48 -6.80 -1.14
N ALA A 51 5.37 -6.18 -1.90
CA ALA A 51 5.03 -5.61 -3.18
C ALA A 51 4.90 -6.71 -4.24
N PHE A 52 4.10 -6.48 -5.26
CA PHE A 52 3.83 -7.50 -6.28
C PHE A 52 5.10 -7.95 -7.01
N PHE A 53 5.98 -7.01 -7.37
CA PHE A 53 7.24 -7.31 -8.05
C PHE A 53 8.16 -8.25 -7.27
N GLU A 54 8.03 -8.31 -5.95
CA GLU A 54 8.87 -9.16 -5.09
C GLU A 54 8.53 -10.66 -5.22
N CYS A 55 7.37 -11.00 -5.80
CA CYS A 55 6.86 -12.38 -5.84
C CYS A 55 6.49 -12.88 -7.24
N GLN A 56 6.52 -12.03 -8.25
CA GLN A 56 6.00 -12.36 -9.59
C GLN A 56 6.72 -13.55 -10.30
N ASN A 57 7.97 -13.82 -9.93
CA ASN A 57 8.77 -14.88 -10.54
C ASN A 57 8.83 -16.17 -9.71
N ASP A 58 8.04 -16.29 -8.65
CA ASP A 58 8.00 -17.45 -7.75
C ASP A 58 6.56 -17.77 -7.36
N GLU A 59 6.06 -18.90 -7.86
CA GLU A 59 4.68 -19.36 -7.61
C GLU A 59 4.36 -19.51 -6.12
N VAL A 60 5.32 -19.93 -5.29
CA VAL A 60 5.12 -20.08 -3.85
C VAL A 60 4.96 -18.71 -3.19
N SER A 61 5.82 -17.76 -3.55
CA SER A 61 5.73 -16.37 -3.07
C SER A 61 4.45 -15.70 -3.56
N LEU A 62 4.07 -15.91 -4.82
CA LEU A 62 2.85 -15.35 -5.40
C LEU A 62 1.60 -15.90 -4.70
N SER A 63 1.57 -17.19 -4.41
CA SER A 63 0.48 -17.82 -3.65
C SER A 63 0.36 -17.21 -2.25
N ARG A 64 1.48 -17.03 -1.54
CA ARG A 64 1.50 -16.38 -0.22
C ARG A 64 1.04 -14.92 -0.28
N TYR A 65 1.49 -14.19 -1.28
CA TYR A 65 1.05 -12.81 -1.53
C TYR A 65 -0.47 -12.73 -1.69
N ARG A 66 -1.05 -13.59 -2.55
CA ARG A 66 -2.49 -13.66 -2.80
C ARG A 66 -3.28 -14.00 -1.53
N GLU A 67 -2.83 -15.00 -0.77
CA GLU A 67 -3.48 -15.37 0.48
C GLU A 67 -3.40 -14.24 1.52
N PHE A 68 -2.27 -13.58 1.64
CA PHE A 68 -2.14 -12.48 2.58
C PHE A 68 -2.96 -11.25 2.15
N ALA A 69 -3.05 -10.96 0.85
CA ALA A 69 -3.89 -9.89 0.33
C ALA A 69 -5.36 -10.05 0.72
N LYS A 70 -5.88 -11.29 0.78
CA LYS A 70 -7.27 -11.58 1.18
C LYS A 70 -7.58 -11.21 2.62
N ILE A 71 -6.61 -11.33 3.53
CA ILE A 71 -6.83 -11.18 4.97
C ILE A 71 -6.35 -9.83 5.51
N TRP A 72 -5.36 -9.21 4.88
CA TRP A 72 -4.61 -8.09 5.47
C TRP A 72 -5.47 -6.89 5.87
N ILE A 73 -6.41 -6.47 5.03
CA ILE A 73 -7.27 -5.32 5.36
C ILE A 73 -8.06 -5.59 6.66
N LYS A 74 -8.55 -6.81 6.82
CA LYS A 74 -9.28 -7.21 8.04
C LYS A 74 -8.35 -7.23 9.25
N GLU A 75 -7.15 -7.76 9.09
CA GLU A 75 -6.16 -7.80 10.17
C GLU A 75 -5.69 -6.38 10.54
N MET A 76 -5.41 -5.50 9.56
CA MET A 76 -5.08 -4.11 9.84
C MET A 76 -6.16 -3.41 10.68
N ARG A 77 -7.44 -3.64 10.38
CA ARG A 77 -8.55 -3.09 11.18
C ARG A 77 -8.49 -3.53 12.63
N LYS A 78 -8.16 -4.80 12.89
CA LYS A 78 -8.00 -5.32 14.26
C LYS A 78 -6.80 -4.70 14.95
N GLU A 79 -5.65 -4.68 14.25
CA GLU A 79 -4.39 -4.15 14.80
C GLU A 79 -4.51 -2.71 15.26
N VAL A 80 -5.18 -1.86 14.48
CA VAL A 80 -5.27 -0.43 14.78
C VAL A 80 -6.50 -0.04 15.60
N SER A 81 -7.40 -0.96 15.90
CA SER A 81 -8.60 -0.67 16.71
C SER A 81 -8.22 0.05 18.01
N PRO A 82 -8.98 1.09 18.47
CA PRO A 82 -10.28 1.55 17.96
C PRO A 82 -10.20 2.58 16.81
N PHE A 83 -9.02 2.85 16.25
CA PHE A 83 -8.88 3.83 15.17
C PHE A 83 -9.43 3.30 13.85
N LEU A 84 -9.89 4.20 13.00
CA LEU A 84 -10.15 3.88 11.59
C LEU A 84 -8.81 3.50 10.93
N SER A 85 -8.81 2.37 10.22
CA SER A 85 -7.62 1.92 9.51
C SER A 85 -7.16 2.96 8.48
N PRO A 86 -5.85 3.28 8.41
CA PRO A 86 -5.31 4.18 7.38
C PRO A 86 -5.68 3.75 5.96
N ILE A 87 -5.73 2.45 5.70
CA ILE A 87 -6.15 1.90 4.40
C ILE A 87 -7.62 2.23 4.12
N ASP A 88 -8.50 2.00 5.09
CA ASP A 88 -9.92 2.25 4.90
C ASP A 88 -10.22 3.74 4.76
N ARG A 89 -9.59 4.57 5.58
CA ARG A 89 -9.73 6.02 5.48
C ARG A 89 -9.34 6.51 4.09
N LEU A 90 -8.16 6.12 3.62
CA LEU A 90 -7.68 6.52 2.30
C LEU A 90 -8.59 6.04 1.17
N ARG A 91 -9.04 4.78 1.24
CA ARG A 91 -9.95 4.21 0.23
C ARG A 91 -11.29 4.93 0.19
N LEU A 92 -11.88 5.23 1.33
CA LEU A 92 -13.16 5.97 1.41
C LEU A 92 -13.01 7.36 0.83
N GLU A 93 -12.01 8.12 1.26
CA GLU A 93 -11.78 9.48 0.76
C GLU A 93 -11.45 9.50 -0.74
N LEU A 94 -10.63 8.56 -1.23
CA LEU A 94 -10.36 8.44 -2.67
C LEU A 94 -11.62 8.08 -3.46
N ASN A 95 -12.45 7.16 -2.95
CA ASN A 95 -13.70 6.80 -3.61
C ASN A 95 -14.70 7.97 -3.70
N GLU A 96 -14.69 8.86 -2.72
CA GLU A 96 -15.55 10.04 -2.70
C GLU A 96 -15.11 11.13 -3.71
N VAL A 97 -13.82 11.28 -3.90
CA VAL A 97 -13.26 12.37 -4.70
C VAL A 97 -12.78 11.97 -6.10
N TRP A 98 -12.64 10.67 -6.38
CA TRP A 98 -12.18 10.19 -7.67
C TRP A 98 -13.34 10.07 -8.66
N PRO A 99 -13.25 10.66 -9.87
CA PRO A 99 -14.40 10.72 -10.80
C PRO A 99 -15.01 9.37 -11.19
N SER A 100 -14.15 8.33 -11.29
CA SER A 100 -14.56 6.97 -11.68
C SER A 100 -14.64 6.01 -10.50
N HIS A 101 -14.76 6.55 -9.28
CA HIS A 101 -14.61 5.81 -8.04
C HIS A 101 -13.22 5.18 -7.86
N CYS A 102 -12.92 4.69 -6.66
CA CYS A 102 -11.64 4.09 -6.34
C CYS A 102 -11.85 2.81 -5.53
N ASN A 103 -11.27 1.71 -6.00
CA ASN A 103 -11.33 0.44 -5.28
C ASN A 103 -9.95 -0.25 -5.33
N LEU A 104 -9.84 -1.41 -4.68
CA LEU A 104 -8.65 -2.24 -4.78
C LEU A 104 -8.46 -2.70 -6.22
N ALA A 105 -7.22 -2.65 -6.70
CA ALA A 105 -6.90 -3.21 -7.99
C ALA A 105 -7.09 -4.73 -7.98
N GLU A 106 -7.62 -5.25 -9.07
CA GLU A 106 -7.90 -6.68 -9.27
C GLU A 106 -7.18 -7.16 -10.53
N ILE A 107 -6.68 -8.38 -10.50
CA ILE A 107 -6.10 -9.07 -11.65
C ILE A 107 -6.73 -10.45 -11.70
N GLY A 108 -7.47 -10.73 -12.77
CA GLY A 108 -8.26 -11.95 -12.84
C GLY A 108 -9.21 -12.06 -11.63
N ASP A 109 -9.09 -13.12 -10.87
CA ASP A 109 -9.97 -13.43 -9.74
C ASP A 109 -9.44 -12.97 -8.38
N TYR A 110 -8.36 -12.22 -8.32
CA TYR A 110 -7.75 -11.80 -7.06
C TYR A 110 -7.49 -10.30 -6.97
N LYS A 111 -7.62 -9.80 -5.74
CA LYS A 111 -7.30 -8.41 -5.39
C LYS A 111 -5.82 -8.28 -5.08
N LEU A 112 -5.22 -7.20 -5.57
CA LEU A 112 -3.86 -6.86 -5.20
C LEU A 112 -3.78 -6.44 -3.73
N PHE A 113 -2.60 -6.63 -3.15
CA PHE A 113 -2.32 -6.23 -1.79
C PHE A 113 -2.35 -4.69 -1.67
N ALA A 114 -3.09 -4.19 -0.69
CA ALA A 114 -3.14 -2.76 -0.37
C ALA A 114 -2.69 -2.54 1.07
N GLY A 115 -2.00 -1.42 1.30
CA GLY A 115 -1.53 -1.05 2.63
C GLY A 115 -0.22 -1.71 3.02
N LEU A 116 0.71 -1.79 2.09
CA LEU A 116 2.10 -2.12 2.39
C LEU A 116 2.65 -1.13 3.43
N VAL A 117 3.09 -1.66 4.56
CA VAL A 117 3.73 -0.85 5.62
C VAL A 117 5.24 -0.89 5.44
N ARG A 118 5.87 0.27 5.55
CA ARG A 118 7.34 0.39 5.62
C ARG A 118 7.73 1.30 6.77
N GLU A 119 8.67 0.86 7.60
CA GLU A 119 9.34 1.68 8.61
C GLU A 119 10.78 1.92 8.18
N PHE A 120 11.12 3.17 7.92
CA PHE A 120 12.50 3.55 7.62
C PHE A 120 13.19 3.97 8.91
N LYS A 121 14.13 3.16 9.39
CA LYS A 121 14.97 3.49 10.56
C LYS A 121 16.11 4.42 10.15
N GLU A 122 16.73 5.08 11.11
CA GLU A 122 17.86 5.96 10.88
C GLU A 122 18.96 5.26 10.06
N GLY A 123 19.43 5.96 9.02
CA GLY A 123 20.45 5.45 8.09
C GLY A 123 19.90 4.36 7.12
N SER A 124 18.60 4.19 7.01
CA SER A 124 18.02 3.44 5.89
C SER A 124 17.99 4.31 4.64
N TYR A 125 18.16 3.68 3.49
CA TYR A 125 18.13 4.33 2.20
C TYR A 125 17.29 3.50 1.22
N ALA A 126 16.53 4.18 0.40
CA ALA A 126 15.82 3.59 -0.74
C ALA A 126 16.23 4.35 -1.99
N GLU A 127 16.69 3.63 -3.01
CA GLU A 127 16.99 4.21 -4.31
C GLU A 127 15.74 4.85 -4.91
N PRO A 128 15.87 5.98 -5.63
CA PRO A 128 14.79 6.48 -6.46
C PRO A 128 14.32 5.41 -7.43
N HIS A 129 13.02 5.16 -7.49
CA HIS A 129 12.44 4.13 -8.33
C HIS A 129 11.06 4.56 -8.83
N ASN A 130 10.60 3.90 -9.87
CA ASN A 130 9.25 4.03 -10.38
C ASN A 130 8.46 2.77 -10.01
N ASP A 131 7.33 2.96 -9.35
CA ASP A 131 6.36 1.89 -9.13
C ASP A 131 5.41 1.84 -10.34
N VAL A 132 5.67 0.95 -11.28
CA VAL A 132 4.87 0.81 -12.50
C VAL A 132 4.29 -0.59 -12.56
N LEU A 133 3.06 -0.74 -12.09
CA LEU A 133 2.39 -2.04 -12.00
C LEU A 133 2.34 -2.78 -13.35
N SER A 134 2.13 -2.08 -14.45
CA SER A 134 2.10 -2.71 -15.78
C SER A 134 3.43 -3.36 -16.19
N TRP A 135 4.56 -2.92 -15.65
CA TRP A 135 5.85 -3.58 -15.86
C TRP A 135 5.96 -4.90 -15.10
N ASP A 136 5.31 -4.97 -13.95
CA ASP A 136 5.30 -6.16 -13.09
C ASP A 136 4.33 -7.23 -13.62
N LEU A 137 3.41 -6.86 -14.50
CA LEU A 137 2.35 -7.72 -15.05
C LEU A 137 2.67 -8.27 -16.45
N VAL A 138 3.94 -8.26 -16.87
CA VAL A 138 4.36 -8.62 -18.23
C VAL A 138 3.86 -10.01 -18.70
N ASN A 139 3.62 -10.92 -17.79
CA ASN A 139 3.10 -12.27 -18.07
C ASN A 139 1.60 -12.41 -17.75
N GLU A 140 0.96 -11.37 -17.23
CA GLU A 140 -0.46 -11.35 -16.94
C GLU A 140 -1.19 -10.74 -18.15
N MET A 141 -2.46 -11.09 -18.33
CA MET A 141 -3.27 -10.57 -19.44
C MET A 141 -3.27 -9.02 -19.45
N ASP A 142 -3.45 -8.44 -20.61
CA ASP A 142 -3.65 -6.99 -20.76
C ASP A 142 -4.70 -6.51 -19.76
N THR A 143 -4.24 -5.82 -18.73
CA THR A 143 -5.10 -5.34 -17.65
C THR A 143 -5.86 -4.07 -18.02
N GLY A 144 -5.56 -3.46 -19.18
CA GLY A 144 -6.11 -2.19 -19.60
C GLY A 144 -5.70 -1.01 -18.70
N ILE A 145 -4.72 -1.19 -17.79
CA ILE A 145 -4.25 -0.13 -16.90
C ILE A 145 -3.46 0.90 -17.71
N THR A 146 -4.04 2.06 -17.92
CA THR A 146 -3.40 3.17 -18.65
C THR A 146 -2.80 4.23 -17.73
N ASN A 147 -3.22 4.27 -16.48
CA ASN A 147 -2.77 5.25 -15.49
C ASN A 147 -2.66 4.60 -14.12
N GLN A 148 -1.69 5.05 -13.35
CA GLN A 148 -1.46 4.61 -11.98
C GLN A 148 -1.26 5.81 -11.06
N LEU A 149 -1.84 5.75 -9.88
CA LEU A 149 -1.64 6.69 -8.79
C LEU A 149 -1.06 5.95 -7.59
N ALA A 150 0.03 6.46 -7.04
CA ALA A 150 0.55 6.00 -5.76
C ALA A 150 -0.03 6.87 -4.62
N ALA A 151 -0.51 6.23 -3.57
CA ALA A 151 -1.03 6.92 -2.40
C ALA A 151 -0.33 6.42 -1.13
N ASN A 152 0.30 7.34 -0.40
CA ASN A 152 1.04 7.06 0.82
C ASN A 152 0.45 7.78 2.01
N VAL A 153 0.34 7.09 3.15
CA VAL A 153 -0.03 7.66 4.44
C VAL A 153 1.17 7.60 5.37
N TYR A 154 1.64 8.74 5.82
CA TYR A 154 2.73 8.85 6.78
C TYR A 154 2.18 8.96 8.20
N LEU A 155 2.72 8.15 9.12
CA LEU A 155 2.30 8.02 10.52
C LEU A 155 3.44 8.39 11.48
#